data_0db87ee5895044628c0167fbe246e7dd
#
_entry.id   0db87ee5895044628c0167fbe246e7dd
#
_cell.length_a   1.000
_cell.length_b   1.000
_cell.length_c   1.000
_cell.angle_alpha   90.00
_cell.angle_beta   90.00
_cell.angle_gamma   90.00
#
_symmetry.space_group_name_H-M   'P 1'
#
loop_
_entity.id
_entity.type
_entity.pdbx_description
1 polymer ?
#
loop_
_entity_poly.entity_id
_entity_poly.type
_entity_poly.pdbx_seq_one_letter_code
_entity_poly.pdbx_strand_id
1 'polypeptide(L)'
;FTEVQKNSIISTVIEYARVHPEMLTPSMKKVDKKLIDIKIKKNISITLDKVIKTNNKRTTSPDELTSLYLENYYGHQKNNRNLYIDGYAVQKKAEMQIGELLELYIQKEFFKYGWCCSGSTIEHVDFVKKKENNWEVFQIKNSDNTENNAASGVRKIENKQGIKKWVRRNSTYGLNEYINQKKILNLYFWDDYPDEDIKVKLSEDGFRIFIKNYFNNITLAN
;
A
#
# COMPACT_ATOMS: atom_id res chain seq x y z
N PHE A 1 4.76 9.28 -14.55
CA PHE A 1 5.93 8.53 -15.07
C PHE A 1 6.01 8.67 -16.58
N THR A 2 7.24 8.82 -17.13
CA THR A 2 7.46 8.77 -18.58
C THR A 2 7.31 7.34 -19.09
N GLU A 3 7.04 7.16 -20.40
CA GLU A 3 6.97 5.82 -20.99
C GLU A 3 8.28 5.03 -20.84
N VAL A 4 9.42 5.71 -20.87
CA VAL A 4 10.74 5.07 -20.63
C VAL A 4 10.82 4.52 -19.22
N GLN A 5 10.39 5.29 -18.21
CA GLN A 5 10.37 4.84 -16.82
C GLN A 5 9.42 3.65 -16.62
N LYS A 6 8.20 3.72 -17.20
CA LYS A 6 7.24 2.62 -17.12
C LYS A 6 7.79 1.33 -17.74
N ASN A 7 8.39 1.42 -18.91
CA ASN A 7 8.97 0.27 -19.59
C ASN A 7 10.14 -0.33 -18.80
N SER A 8 10.96 0.50 -18.15
CA SER A 8 12.05 0.03 -17.27
C SER A 8 11.49 -0.74 -16.07
N ILE A 9 10.48 -0.20 -15.39
CA ILE A 9 9.82 -0.87 -14.25
C ILE A 9 9.22 -2.21 -14.70
N ILE A 10 8.48 -2.22 -15.80
CA ILE A 10 7.85 -3.42 -16.36
C ILE A 10 8.90 -4.49 -16.67
N SER A 11 9.98 -4.12 -17.35
CA SER A 11 11.05 -5.06 -17.73
C SER A 11 11.70 -5.68 -16.49
N THR A 12 11.96 -4.88 -15.47
CA THR A 12 12.56 -5.34 -14.20
C THR A 12 11.65 -6.35 -13.49
N VAL A 13 10.35 -6.07 -13.41
CA VAL A 13 9.39 -6.99 -12.77
C VAL A 13 9.19 -8.27 -13.58
N ILE A 14 9.19 -8.20 -14.91
CA ILE A 14 9.14 -9.39 -15.77
C ILE A 14 10.38 -10.25 -15.54
N GLU A 15 11.56 -9.65 -15.47
CA GLU A 15 12.80 -10.38 -15.19
C GLU A 15 12.74 -11.07 -13.84
N TYR A 16 12.33 -10.36 -12.79
CA TYR A 16 12.12 -10.94 -11.46
C TYR A 16 11.14 -12.13 -11.49
N ALA A 17 9.98 -11.95 -12.12
CA ALA A 17 8.94 -12.97 -12.20
C ALA A 17 9.39 -14.24 -12.95
N ARG A 18 10.30 -14.11 -13.91
CA ARG A 18 10.90 -15.25 -14.65
C ARG A 18 11.88 -16.03 -13.81
N VAL A 19 12.66 -15.34 -12.97
CA VAL A 19 13.63 -15.96 -12.06
C VAL A 19 12.92 -16.58 -10.84
N HIS A 20 11.83 -15.96 -10.38
CA HIS A 20 11.08 -16.34 -9.17
C HIS A 20 9.59 -16.61 -9.48
N PRO A 21 9.26 -17.61 -10.32
CA PRO A 21 7.87 -17.89 -10.68
C PRO A 21 7.02 -18.37 -9.49
N GLU A 22 7.65 -18.89 -8.44
CA GLU A 22 6.99 -19.29 -7.19
C GLU A 22 6.43 -18.08 -6.42
N MET A 23 6.99 -16.89 -6.64
CA MET A 23 6.58 -15.64 -6.00
C MET A 23 5.38 -14.97 -6.68
N LEU A 24 4.93 -15.47 -7.80
CA LEU A 24 3.75 -14.94 -8.49
C LEU A 24 2.50 -15.12 -7.64
N THR A 25 1.60 -14.13 -7.66
CA THR A 25 0.29 -14.25 -6.99
C THR A 25 -0.51 -15.43 -7.55
N PRO A 26 -1.44 -16.00 -6.76
CA PRO A 26 -2.26 -17.14 -7.22
C PRO A 26 -3.01 -16.88 -8.53
N SER A 27 -3.42 -15.64 -8.78
CA SER A 27 -4.05 -15.21 -10.03
C SER A 27 -3.08 -15.23 -11.21
N MET A 28 -1.82 -14.87 -10.99
CA MET A 28 -0.76 -14.87 -12.00
C MET A 28 -0.30 -16.29 -12.33
N LYS A 29 -0.23 -17.18 -11.35
CA LYS A 29 0.13 -18.60 -11.54
C LYS A 29 -0.85 -19.35 -12.45
N LYS A 30 -2.10 -18.86 -12.59
CA LYS A 30 -3.13 -19.41 -13.47
C LYS A 30 -3.06 -18.90 -14.92
N VAL A 31 -2.22 -17.90 -15.19
CA VAL A 31 -2.05 -17.33 -16.52
C VAL A 31 -1.18 -18.23 -17.39
N ASP A 32 -1.54 -18.40 -18.66
CA ASP A 32 -0.70 -19.11 -19.63
C ASP A 32 0.70 -18.45 -19.66
N LYS A 33 1.75 -19.28 -19.65
CA LYS A 33 3.14 -18.81 -19.66
C LYS A 33 3.44 -17.85 -20.81
N LYS A 34 2.80 -18.04 -21.97
CA LYS A 34 2.96 -17.18 -23.15
C LYS A 34 2.34 -15.78 -22.96
N LEU A 35 1.39 -15.65 -22.04
CA LEU A 35 0.64 -14.40 -21.80
C LEU A 35 1.08 -13.70 -20.50
N ILE A 36 1.99 -14.29 -19.74
CA ILE A 36 2.35 -13.80 -18.41
C ILE A 36 2.97 -12.40 -18.47
N ASP A 37 3.86 -12.15 -19.42
CA ASP A 37 4.51 -10.84 -19.59
C ASP A 37 3.49 -9.75 -19.95
N ILE A 38 2.53 -10.08 -20.80
CA ILE A 38 1.45 -9.16 -21.18
C ILE A 38 0.59 -8.82 -19.96
N LYS A 39 0.31 -9.82 -19.12
CA LYS A 39 -0.46 -9.62 -17.90
C LYS A 39 0.30 -8.79 -16.86
N ILE A 40 1.61 -9.03 -16.70
CA ILE A 40 2.50 -8.23 -15.84
C ILE A 40 2.49 -6.78 -16.32
N LYS A 41 2.75 -6.54 -17.61
CA LYS A 41 2.70 -5.21 -18.21
C LYS A 41 1.38 -4.50 -17.89
N LYS A 42 0.25 -5.18 -18.10
CA LYS A 42 -1.07 -4.63 -17.79
C LYS A 42 -1.22 -4.26 -16.30
N ASN A 43 -0.84 -5.16 -15.39
CA ASN A 43 -0.97 -4.93 -13.95
C ASN A 43 -0.15 -3.73 -13.49
N ILE A 44 1.11 -3.63 -13.94
CA ILE A 44 1.99 -2.51 -13.57
C ILE A 44 1.50 -1.20 -14.17
N SER A 45 1.08 -1.19 -15.46
CA SER A 45 0.51 0.01 -16.07
C SER A 45 -0.71 0.50 -15.31
N ILE A 46 -1.63 -0.39 -14.92
CA ILE A 46 -2.78 -0.03 -14.08
C ILE A 46 -2.34 0.60 -12.76
N THR A 47 -1.29 0.07 -12.12
CA THR A 47 -0.77 0.61 -10.86
C THR A 47 -0.16 2.00 -11.05
N LEU A 48 0.68 2.18 -12.07
CA LEU A 48 1.38 3.45 -12.33
C LEU A 48 0.46 4.56 -12.86
N ASP A 49 -0.56 4.19 -13.64
CA ASP A 49 -1.53 5.11 -14.22
C ASP A 49 -2.82 5.21 -13.40
N LYS A 50 -2.79 4.68 -12.18
CA LYS A 50 -3.97 4.63 -11.34
C LYS A 50 -4.48 6.02 -11.02
N VAL A 51 -5.72 6.26 -11.43
CA VAL A 51 -6.50 7.43 -11.01
C VAL A 51 -7.40 7.01 -9.85
N ILE A 52 -7.18 7.60 -8.69
CA ILE A 52 -8.03 7.36 -7.53
C ILE A 52 -9.40 7.97 -7.80
N LYS A 53 -10.40 7.11 -7.97
CA LYS A 53 -11.77 7.56 -8.21
C LYS A 53 -12.43 7.99 -6.90
N THR A 54 -13.03 9.16 -6.91
CA THR A 54 -13.77 9.73 -5.77
C THR A 54 -15.13 9.08 -5.52
N ASN A 55 -15.43 7.96 -6.19
CA ASN A 55 -16.73 7.30 -6.03
C ASN A 55 -16.93 6.78 -4.62
N ASN A 56 -17.82 7.43 -3.87
CA ASN A 56 -18.15 7.15 -2.46
C ASN A 56 -19.24 6.10 -2.28
N LYS A 57 -19.61 5.36 -3.34
CA LYS A 57 -20.64 4.32 -3.21
C LYS A 57 -20.13 3.19 -2.31
N ARG A 58 -20.93 2.85 -1.31
CA ARG A 58 -20.75 1.68 -0.46
C ARG A 58 -20.77 0.43 -1.33
N THR A 59 -19.75 -0.41 -1.20
CA THR A 59 -19.63 -1.68 -1.94
C THR A 59 -20.10 -2.89 -1.13
N THR A 60 -20.30 -2.71 0.19
CA THR A 60 -20.71 -3.78 1.09
C THR A 60 -21.98 -3.39 1.83
N SER A 61 -22.88 -4.34 2.02
CA SER A 61 -24.04 -4.17 2.89
C SER A 61 -23.58 -4.16 4.36
N PRO A 62 -24.06 -3.24 5.19
CA PRO A 62 -23.77 -3.27 6.62
C PRO A 62 -24.44 -4.48 7.27
N ASP A 63 -23.74 -5.08 8.23
CA ASP A 63 -24.34 -6.09 9.11
C ASP A 63 -25.32 -5.42 10.06
N GLU A 64 -26.58 -5.89 10.05
CA GLU A 64 -27.64 -5.39 10.93
C GLU A 64 -27.33 -5.59 12.41
N LEU A 65 -26.65 -6.69 12.77
CA LEU A 65 -26.24 -6.96 14.15
C LEU A 65 -25.25 -5.93 14.67
N THR A 66 -24.33 -5.45 13.83
CA THR A 66 -23.42 -4.35 14.19
C THR A 66 -24.20 -3.09 14.56
N SER A 67 -25.25 -2.79 13.80
CA SER A 67 -26.10 -1.63 14.07
C SER A 67 -26.89 -1.78 15.37
N LEU A 68 -27.47 -2.96 15.59
CA LEU A 68 -28.17 -3.29 16.82
C LEU A 68 -27.24 -3.17 18.04
N TYR A 69 -25.98 -3.63 17.91
CA TYR A 69 -24.97 -3.52 18.97
C TYR A 69 -24.64 -2.06 19.28
N LEU A 70 -24.40 -1.23 18.25
CA LEU A 70 -24.12 0.19 18.41
C LEU A 70 -25.27 0.94 19.09
N GLU A 71 -26.51 0.62 18.73
CA GLU A 71 -27.70 1.20 19.35
C GLU A 71 -27.84 0.81 20.83
N ASN A 72 -27.71 -0.47 21.14
CA ASN A 72 -28.02 -0.98 22.50
C ASN A 72 -26.87 -0.86 23.48
N TYR A 73 -25.62 -1.01 23.03
CA TYR A 73 -24.44 -0.99 23.90
C TYR A 73 -23.84 0.41 24.03
N TYR A 74 -23.72 1.13 22.92
CA TYR A 74 -23.14 2.47 22.94
C TYR A 74 -24.18 3.61 22.98
N GLY A 75 -25.47 3.30 22.99
CA GLY A 75 -26.54 4.30 23.07
C GLY A 75 -26.65 5.20 21.83
N HIS A 76 -26.14 4.75 20.68
CA HIS A 76 -26.25 5.52 19.45
C HIS A 76 -27.70 5.61 18.98
N GLN A 77 -28.13 6.82 18.61
CA GLN A 77 -29.47 7.02 18.10
C GLN A 77 -29.65 6.29 16.75
N LYS A 78 -30.79 5.60 16.62
CA LYS A 78 -31.15 4.86 15.40
C LYS A 78 -31.06 5.71 14.12
N ASN A 79 -31.40 6.98 14.22
CA ASN A 79 -31.36 7.92 13.10
C ASN A 79 -29.91 8.18 12.59
N ASN A 80 -28.91 7.97 13.42
CA ASN A 80 -27.48 8.19 13.07
C ASN A 80 -26.79 6.93 12.53
N ARG A 81 -27.50 5.80 12.47
CA ARG A 81 -26.97 4.50 12.02
C ARG A 81 -26.21 4.60 10.68
N ASN A 82 -26.84 5.18 9.66
CA ASN A 82 -26.24 5.30 8.34
C ASN A 82 -25.00 6.19 8.36
N LEU A 83 -25.00 7.25 9.17
CA LEU A 83 -23.85 8.15 9.32
C LEU A 83 -22.61 7.40 9.83
N TYR A 84 -22.77 6.55 10.85
CA TYR A 84 -21.63 5.77 11.40
C TYR A 84 -21.13 4.73 10.41
N ILE A 85 -22.04 4.02 9.73
CA ILE A 85 -21.69 2.98 8.75
C ILE A 85 -21.01 3.61 7.53
N ASP A 86 -21.55 4.69 7.02
CA ASP A 86 -20.98 5.38 5.85
C ASP A 86 -19.66 6.06 6.21
N GLY A 87 -19.56 6.67 7.41
CA GLY A 87 -18.32 7.25 7.92
C GLY A 87 -17.20 6.20 8.01
N TYR A 88 -17.49 5.03 8.57
CA TYR A 88 -16.52 3.93 8.63
C TYR A 88 -16.10 3.44 7.23
N ALA A 89 -17.05 3.28 6.32
CA ALA A 89 -16.75 2.85 4.94
C ALA A 89 -15.87 3.86 4.19
N VAL A 90 -16.14 5.16 4.37
CA VAL A 90 -15.33 6.25 3.81
C VAL A 90 -13.93 6.24 4.40
N GLN A 91 -13.79 6.10 5.72
CA GLN A 91 -12.50 6.03 6.39
C GLN A 91 -11.67 4.84 5.89
N LYS A 92 -12.24 3.64 5.85
CA LYS A 92 -11.54 2.44 5.35
C LYS A 92 -11.08 2.60 3.91
N LYS A 93 -11.90 3.20 3.06
CA LYS A 93 -11.53 3.50 1.69
C LYS A 93 -10.39 4.51 1.61
N ALA A 94 -10.44 5.57 2.42
CA ALA A 94 -9.37 6.57 2.48
C ALA A 94 -8.05 5.94 2.94
N GLU A 95 -8.06 5.09 3.97
CA GLU A 95 -6.86 4.37 4.45
C GLU A 95 -6.23 3.50 3.34
N MET A 96 -7.07 2.78 2.58
CA MET A 96 -6.61 1.98 1.45
C MET A 96 -5.99 2.87 0.35
N GLN A 97 -6.65 3.97 0.00
CA GLN A 97 -6.16 4.90 -1.02
C GLN A 97 -4.86 5.61 -0.59
N ILE A 98 -4.70 5.92 0.69
CA ILE A 98 -3.45 6.46 1.24
C ILE A 98 -2.31 5.43 1.08
N GLY A 99 -2.56 4.15 1.29
CA GLY A 99 -1.58 3.09 1.02
C GLY A 99 -1.14 3.07 -0.44
N GLU A 100 -2.09 3.13 -1.37
CA GLU A 100 -1.81 3.18 -2.81
C GLU A 100 -1.02 4.44 -3.21
N LEU A 101 -1.36 5.60 -2.65
CA LEU A 101 -0.61 6.84 -2.88
C LEU A 101 0.79 6.79 -2.29
N LEU A 102 0.98 6.09 -1.17
CA LEU A 102 2.28 5.88 -0.56
C LEU A 102 3.19 5.07 -1.49
N GLU A 103 2.68 4.00 -2.09
CA GLU A 103 3.44 3.22 -3.07
C GLU A 103 3.82 4.06 -4.29
N LEU A 104 2.91 4.88 -4.82
CA LEU A 104 3.21 5.77 -5.95
C LEU A 104 4.24 6.84 -5.59
N TYR A 105 4.19 7.39 -4.38
CA TYR A 105 5.16 8.34 -3.87
C TYR A 105 6.55 7.73 -3.76
N ILE A 106 6.64 6.54 -3.15
CA ILE A 106 7.89 5.79 -3.04
C ILE A 106 8.43 5.42 -4.43
N GLN A 107 7.59 4.94 -5.34
CA GLN A 107 8.01 4.64 -6.70
C GLN A 107 8.63 5.85 -7.40
N LYS A 108 8.02 7.01 -7.26
CA LYS A 108 8.52 8.26 -7.86
C LYS A 108 9.89 8.63 -7.31
N GLU A 109 10.05 8.59 -6.01
CA GLU A 109 11.27 9.05 -5.34
C GLU A 109 12.42 8.02 -5.42
N PHE A 110 12.07 6.71 -5.39
CA PHE A 110 13.06 5.63 -5.33
C PHE A 110 13.33 4.94 -6.66
N PHE A 111 12.66 5.34 -7.74
CA PHE A 111 12.95 4.82 -9.09
C PHE A 111 14.43 4.92 -9.44
N LYS A 112 15.07 6.05 -9.13
CA LYS A 112 16.50 6.29 -9.38
C LYS A 112 17.45 5.37 -8.59
N TYR A 113 16.94 4.72 -7.55
CA TYR A 113 17.68 3.71 -6.78
C TYR A 113 17.34 2.27 -7.19
N GLY A 114 16.63 2.11 -8.30
CA GLY A 114 16.28 0.81 -8.87
C GLY A 114 15.04 0.15 -8.27
N TRP A 115 14.28 0.84 -7.43
CA TRP A 115 13.01 0.32 -6.92
C TRP A 115 11.96 0.31 -8.02
N CYS A 116 11.36 -0.86 -8.25
CA CYS A 116 10.33 -1.08 -9.26
C CYS A 116 9.10 -1.68 -8.61
N CYS A 117 7.96 -0.97 -8.67
CA CYS A 117 6.71 -1.46 -8.10
C CYS A 117 6.24 -2.73 -8.84
N SER A 118 5.84 -3.74 -8.08
CA SER A 118 5.37 -5.03 -8.60
C SER A 118 3.87 -5.04 -8.91
N GLY A 119 3.14 -4.04 -8.43
CA GLY A 119 1.68 -4.02 -8.50
C GLY A 119 1.08 -5.28 -7.87
N SER A 120 0.01 -5.81 -8.47
CA SER A 120 -0.63 -7.08 -8.03
C SER A 120 0.00 -8.33 -8.64
N THR A 121 1.29 -8.28 -9.02
CA THR A 121 1.96 -9.36 -9.76
C THR A 121 2.65 -10.36 -8.83
N ILE A 122 3.39 -9.84 -7.86
CA ILE A 122 4.22 -10.63 -6.93
C ILE A 122 3.52 -10.71 -5.58
N GLU A 123 3.49 -11.91 -5.00
CA GLU A 123 2.79 -12.18 -3.75
C GLU A 123 3.52 -11.55 -2.56
N HIS A 124 2.83 -10.71 -1.79
CA HIS A 124 3.34 -9.99 -0.61
C HIS A 124 4.50 -9.02 -0.87
N VAL A 125 4.78 -8.69 -2.12
CA VAL A 125 5.88 -7.80 -2.52
C VAL A 125 5.32 -6.58 -3.24
N ASP A 126 5.62 -5.39 -2.74
CA ASP A 126 5.22 -4.14 -3.35
C ASP A 126 6.29 -3.60 -4.30
N PHE A 127 7.58 -3.85 -3.98
CA PHE A 127 8.70 -3.43 -4.81
C PHE A 127 9.75 -4.52 -4.97
N VAL A 128 10.35 -4.56 -6.14
CA VAL A 128 11.54 -5.36 -6.45
C VAL A 128 12.69 -4.44 -6.83
N LYS A 129 13.91 -4.81 -6.46
CA LYS A 129 15.16 -4.12 -6.83
C LYS A 129 16.17 -5.15 -7.27
N LYS A 130 16.74 -4.96 -8.46
CA LYS A 130 17.85 -5.78 -8.95
C LYS A 130 19.17 -5.23 -8.42
N LYS A 131 19.97 -6.07 -7.77
CA LYS A 131 21.38 -5.81 -7.43
C LYS A 131 22.24 -6.80 -8.18
N GLU A 132 23.29 -6.34 -8.83
CA GLU A 132 24.25 -7.16 -9.61
C GLU A 132 23.84 -8.62 -9.89
N ASN A 133 24.02 -9.52 -8.91
CA ASN A 133 23.66 -10.94 -9.01
C ASN A 133 22.52 -11.37 -8.08
N ASN A 134 21.80 -10.43 -7.46
CA ASN A 134 20.78 -10.74 -6.46
C ASN A 134 19.56 -9.83 -6.62
N TRP A 135 18.47 -10.21 -5.94
CA TRP A 135 17.24 -9.44 -5.86
C TRP A 135 16.94 -9.05 -4.42
N GLU A 136 16.50 -7.83 -4.24
CA GLU A 136 15.91 -7.36 -3.01
C GLU A 136 14.42 -7.13 -3.24
N VAL A 137 13.61 -7.53 -2.28
CA VAL A 137 12.15 -7.43 -2.33
C VAL A 137 11.63 -6.75 -1.09
N PHE A 138 10.67 -5.86 -1.28
CA PHE A 138 10.19 -4.97 -0.21
C PHE A 138 8.67 -5.00 -0.12
N GLN A 139 8.19 -4.98 1.12
CA GLN A 139 6.79 -4.78 1.45
C GLN A 139 6.63 -3.45 2.20
N ILE A 140 5.71 -2.62 1.73
CA ILE A 140 5.42 -1.32 2.32
C ILE A 140 4.06 -1.35 3.02
N LYS A 141 4.00 -0.83 4.23
CA LYS A 141 2.74 -0.70 4.96
C LYS A 141 2.51 0.74 5.39
N ASN A 142 1.29 1.21 5.21
CA ASN A 142 0.89 2.53 5.68
C ASN A 142 0.93 2.63 7.21
N SER A 143 0.57 1.54 7.91
CA SER A 143 0.67 1.45 9.37
C SER A 143 0.97 0.01 9.80
N ASP A 144 1.46 -0.14 11.02
CA ASP A 144 1.73 -1.42 11.67
C ASP A 144 0.46 -2.13 12.18
N ASN A 145 -0.72 -1.59 11.87
CA ASN A 145 -2.00 -2.16 12.29
C ASN A 145 -2.14 -3.62 11.84
N THR A 146 -2.24 -4.51 12.82
CA THR A 146 -2.23 -5.97 12.65
C THR A 146 -3.63 -6.59 12.64
N GLU A 147 -4.69 -5.80 12.45
CA GLU A 147 -6.08 -6.26 12.52
C GLU A 147 -6.44 -7.41 11.54
N ASN A 148 -5.55 -7.73 10.60
CA ASN A 148 -5.73 -8.91 9.76
C ASN A 148 -5.12 -10.15 10.44
N ASN A 149 -5.94 -10.92 11.15
CA ASN A 149 -5.59 -12.21 11.75
C ASN A 149 -5.07 -13.26 10.73
N ALA A 150 -5.31 -13.09 9.44
CA ALA A 150 -4.69 -13.87 8.35
C ALA A 150 -3.16 -13.66 8.25
N ALA A 151 -2.62 -12.64 8.92
CA ALA A 151 -1.20 -12.27 8.87
C ALA A 151 -0.24 -13.30 9.49
N SER A 152 -0.71 -14.28 10.29
CA SER A 152 0.18 -15.28 10.90
C SER A 152 0.73 -16.27 9.88
N GLY A 153 -0.08 -16.70 8.91
CA GLY A 153 0.36 -17.54 7.79
C GLY A 153 1.27 -16.79 6.83
N VAL A 154 0.92 -15.55 6.55
CA VAL A 154 1.69 -14.61 5.70
C VAL A 154 3.08 -14.34 6.28
N ARG A 155 3.19 -14.09 7.61
CA ARG A 155 4.49 -13.86 8.28
C ARG A 155 5.46 -15.03 8.13
N LYS A 156 4.98 -16.28 8.12
CA LYS A 156 5.83 -17.46 7.91
C LYS A 156 6.39 -17.53 6.50
N ILE A 157 5.63 -17.12 5.50
CA ILE A 157 6.04 -17.06 4.10
C ILE A 157 7.05 -15.92 3.90
N GLU A 158 6.74 -14.75 4.42
CA GLU A 158 7.59 -13.55 4.32
C GLU A 158 8.99 -13.76 4.91
N ASN A 159 9.10 -14.40 6.09
CA ASN A 159 10.39 -14.70 6.72
C ASN A 159 11.23 -15.72 5.92
N LYS A 160 10.59 -16.65 5.21
CA LYS A 160 11.28 -17.62 4.35
C LYS A 160 11.81 -17.02 3.05
N GLN A 161 11.22 -15.92 2.57
CA GLN A 161 11.50 -15.32 1.28
C GLN A 161 12.42 -14.09 1.33
N GLY A 162 12.89 -13.71 2.53
CA GLY A 162 13.79 -12.57 2.70
C GLY A 162 13.15 -11.22 2.35
N ILE A 163 11.82 -11.11 2.45
CA ILE A 163 11.08 -9.86 2.17
C ILE A 163 11.41 -8.84 3.24
N LYS A 164 12.00 -7.73 2.84
CA LYS A 164 12.27 -6.57 3.70
C LYS A 164 11.01 -5.76 3.89
N LYS A 165 10.65 -5.45 5.15
CA LYS A 165 9.43 -4.70 5.46
C LYS A 165 9.76 -3.30 5.92
N TRP A 166 8.92 -2.37 5.48
CA TRP A 166 8.92 -1.02 6.00
C TRP A 166 7.49 -0.57 6.31
N VAL A 167 7.35 0.17 7.41
CA VAL A 167 6.07 0.69 7.90
C VAL A 167 6.19 2.20 8.03
N ARG A 168 5.30 2.97 7.40
CA ARG A 168 5.34 4.43 7.45
C ARG A 168 5.05 4.97 8.84
N ARG A 169 4.05 4.45 9.53
CA ARG A 169 3.66 4.95 10.85
C ARG A 169 3.30 3.86 11.84
N ASN A 170 3.47 4.16 13.11
CA ASN A 170 2.93 3.38 14.20
C ASN A 170 1.43 3.68 14.37
N SER A 171 0.60 2.64 14.50
CA SER A 171 -0.84 2.75 14.78
C SER A 171 -1.16 2.74 16.27
N THR A 172 -0.23 2.28 17.10
CA THR A 172 -0.44 2.12 18.55
C THR A 172 -0.08 3.41 19.27
N TYR A 173 -1.10 4.11 19.75
CA TYR A 173 -0.90 5.10 20.79
C TYR A 173 -0.88 4.38 22.15
N GLY A 174 0.22 4.47 22.86
CA GLY A 174 0.21 4.13 24.30
C GLY A 174 -0.74 5.09 25.02
N LEU A 175 -1.70 4.59 25.75
CA LEU A 175 -2.67 5.40 26.51
C LEU A 175 -1.97 6.43 27.43
N ASN A 176 -0.81 6.06 27.97
CA ASN A 176 0.02 6.89 28.83
C ASN A 176 0.71 8.04 28.09
N GLU A 177 0.93 7.91 26.80
CA GLU A 177 1.57 8.94 25.97
C GLU A 177 0.58 10.01 25.54
N TYR A 178 -0.68 9.64 25.39
CA TYR A 178 -1.77 10.58 25.11
C TYR A 178 -2.11 11.49 26.33
N ILE A 179 -2.00 10.94 27.55
CA ILE A 179 -2.27 11.68 28.79
C ILE A 179 -1.14 12.65 29.14
N ASN A 180 0.09 12.35 28.80
CA ASN A 180 1.26 13.17 29.15
C ASN A 180 1.57 14.29 28.16
N GLN A 181 0.88 14.43 27.04
CA GLN A 181 1.00 15.49 25.99
C GLN A 181 2.42 15.97 25.62
N LYS A 182 3.48 15.44 26.23
CA LYS A 182 4.86 15.94 26.11
C LYS A 182 5.79 15.14 25.23
N LYS A 183 5.38 13.98 24.72
CA LYS A 183 6.11 13.23 23.70
C LYS A 183 5.14 12.89 22.59
N ILE A 184 5.09 13.72 21.57
CA ILE A 184 4.74 13.26 20.25
C ILE A 184 5.88 12.33 19.86
N LEU A 185 5.74 11.05 20.17
CA LEU A 185 6.63 10.03 19.64
C LEU A 185 6.64 10.16 18.12
N ASN A 186 7.76 9.88 17.50
CA ASN A 186 7.85 9.75 16.07
C ASN A 186 6.83 8.70 15.62
N LEU A 187 5.65 9.16 15.25
CA LEU A 187 4.58 8.34 14.67
C LEU A 187 4.99 7.78 13.32
N TYR A 188 6.07 8.30 12.74
CA TYR A 188 6.50 8.06 11.38
C TYR A 188 7.93 7.57 11.34
N PHE A 189 8.17 6.51 10.56
CA PHE A 189 9.47 5.83 10.41
C PHE A 189 10.11 6.13 9.07
N TRP A 190 10.09 7.39 8.64
CA TRP A 190 10.61 7.79 7.33
C TRP A 190 12.12 7.59 7.15
N ASP A 191 12.86 7.45 8.23
CA ASP A 191 14.33 7.28 8.21
C ASP A 191 14.76 5.79 8.23
N ASP A 192 13.82 4.85 8.46
CA ASP A 192 14.11 3.42 8.68
C ASP A 192 13.91 2.59 7.41
N TYR A 193 14.36 3.09 6.25
CA TYR A 193 14.24 2.30 5.01
C TYR A 193 15.16 1.09 5.05
N PRO A 194 14.66 -0.08 4.65
CA PRO A 194 15.44 -1.32 4.65
C PRO A 194 16.38 -1.43 3.42
N ASP A 195 16.89 -0.32 2.93
CA ASP A 195 17.79 -0.22 1.77
C ASP A 195 18.86 0.84 2.03
N GLU A 196 20.10 0.39 2.26
CA GLU A 196 21.24 1.23 2.60
C GLU A 196 21.71 2.14 1.45
N ASP A 197 21.32 1.83 0.21
CA ASP A 197 21.66 2.64 -0.96
C ASP A 197 20.85 3.94 -1.04
N ILE A 198 19.73 4.00 -0.30
CA ILE A 198 18.86 5.17 -0.30
C ILE A 198 19.42 6.26 0.58
N LYS A 199 19.81 7.38 -0.04
CA LYS A 199 20.35 8.55 0.63
C LYS A 199 19.37 9.74 0.68
N VAL A 200 18.22 9.60 0.04
CA VAL A 200 17.16 10.62 0.07
C VAL A 200 16.31 10.41 1.31
N LYS A 201 16.14 11.48 2.07
CA LYS A 201 15.19 11.47 3.18
C LYS A 201 13.80 11.83 2.66
N LEU A 202 12.89 10.87 2.69
CA LEU A 202 11.47 11.15 2.55
C LEU A 202 10.94 11.71 3.88
N SER A 203 9.80 12.36 3.81
CA SER A 203 9.18 12.94 5.02
C SER A 203 7.67 12.89 4.92
N GLU A 204 7.01 12.98 6.06
CA GLU A 204 5.55 13.10 6.13
C GLU A 204 5.05 14.34 5.38
N ASP A 205 5.77 15.47 5.47
CA ASP A 205 5.41 16.68 4.76
C ASP A 205 5.60 16.53 3.24
N GLY A 206 6.66 15.86 2.79
CA GLY A 206 6.85 15.53 1.38
C GLY A 206 5.70 14.67 0.84
N PHE A 207 5.26 13.68 1.60
CA PHE A 207 4.12 12.84 1.23
C PHE A 207 2.80 13.64 1.22
N ARG A 208 2.57 14.51 2.18
CA ARG A 208 1.40 15.42 2.19
C ARG A 208 1.36 16.34 0.97
N ILE A 209 2.50 16.91 0.59
CA ILE A 209 2.63 17.72 -0.62
C ILE A 209 2.33 16.87 -1.87
N PHE A 210 2.87 15.66 -1.93
CA PHE A 210 2.58 14.73 -3.04
C PHE A 210 1.08 14.44 -3.16
N ILE A 211 0.38 14.15 -2.06
CA ILE A 211 -1.07 13.90 -2.06
C ILE A 211 -1.84 15.13 -2.57
N LYS A 212 -1.52 16.33 -2.08
CA LYS A 212 -2.17 17.56 -2.53
C LYS A 212 -1.99 17.79 -4.01
N ASN A 213 -0.76 17.65 -4.51
CA ASN A 213 -0.46 17.81 -5.94
C ASN A 213 -1.14 16.76 -6.80
N TYR A 214 -1.23 15.52 -6.32
CA TYR A 214 -1.93 14.44 -7.01
C TYR A 214 -3.40 14.78 -7.26
N PHE A 215 -4.12 15.26 -6.24
CA PHE A 215 -5.53 15.62 -6.39
C PHE A 215 -5.73 16.90 -7.19
N ASN A 216 -4.87 17.91 -7.07
CA ASN A 216 -4.93 19.12 -7.88
C ASN A 216 -4.81 18.80 -9.39
N ASN A 217 -3.91 17.89 -9.75
CA ASN A 217 -3.75 17.47 -11.15
C ASN A 217 -4.97 16.72 -11.70
N ILE A 218 -5.67 15.95 -10.87
CA ILE A 218 -6.91 15.26 -11.27
C ILE A 218 -8.06 16.26 -11.47
N THR A 219 -8.17 17.25 -10.59
CA THR A 219 -9.22 18.27 -10.67
C THR A 219 -9.08 19.15 -11.91
N LEU A 220 -7.87 19.38 -12.40
CA LEU A 220 -7.60 20.14 -13.62
C LEU A 220 -7.80 19.33 -14.93
N ALA A 221 -7.87 18.02 -14.83
CA ALA A 221 -8.02 17.10 -15.97
C ALA A 221 -9.49 16.68 -16.24
N ASN A 222 -10.42 17.07 -15.37
CA ASN A 222 -11.88 16.88 -15.48
C ASN A 222 -12.59 18.20 -15.75
#